data_1177e29587a0b10acc42d28e5354b357
#
_entry.id   1177e29587a0b10acc42d28e5354b357
#
_cell.length_a   1.000
_cell.length_b   1.000
_cell.length_c   1.000
_cell.angle_alpha   90.00
_cell.angle_beta   90.00
_cell.angle_gamma   90.00
#
_symmetry.space_group_name_H-M   'P 1'
#
loop_
_entity.id
_entity.type
_entity.pdbx_description
1 polymer ?
#
loop_
_entity_poly.entity_id
_entity_poly.type
_entity_poly.pdbx_seq_one_letter_code
_entity_poly.pdbx_strand_id
1 'polypeptide(L)'
;MSQLVLIVEDEPKLSQSMAEYLVGSGYDVHVVENGSDVCDWVRINNPTLIVLDIMLPGKDGVSVCQEVRTFSQVPIIMVTAKTEEVDRLIGLEVGADDYLCKPFSLRELVARIKAVIRRHEYVPNNQSHSRGLEMDKSSARISFEGESVELTAIEFNILEKLMRQPGRIFRRDDLMEIAYSDGRVVNDRTVDSHMKKIRKKLTQIAPDHKFVHSIYGAGYKFEP
;
A
#
# COMPACT_ATOMS: atom_id res chain seq x y z
N MET A 1 3.86 9.41 -20.34
CA MET A 1 4.73 8.23 -20.16
C MET A 1 3.81 7.08 -19.86
N SER A 2 4.00 5.90 -20.46
CA SER A 2 3.22 4.71 -20.12
C SER A 2 3.59 4.22 -18.72
N GLN A 3 2.62 3.67 -18.00
CA GLN A 3 2.79 3.17 -16.63
C GLN A 3 3.26 1.72 -16.69
N LEU A 4 4.43 1.43 -16.12
CA LEU A 4 5.02 0.09 -16.10
C LEU A 4 4.47 -0.74 -14.94
N VAL A 5 3.81 -1.84 -15.24
CA VAL A 5 3.30 -2.81 -14.26
C VAL A 5 4.17 -4.05 -14.28
N LEU A 6 4.72 -4.43 -13.14
CA LEU A 6 5.40 -5.71 -12.94
C LEU A 6 4.38 -6.77 -12.51
N ILE A 7 4.32 -7.87 -13.25
CA ILE A 7 3.58 -9.08 -12.86
C ILE A 7 4.58 -10.09 -12.32
N VAL A 8 4.34 -10.63 -11.13
CA VAL A 8 5.13 -11.70 -10.53
C VAL A 8 4.20 -12.88 -10.30
N GLU A 9 4.28 -13.85 -11.19
CA GLU A 9 3.36 -15.00 -11.25
C GLU A 9 4.07 -16.15 -11.98
N ASP A 10 4.12 -17.33 -11.37
CA ASP A 10 4.82 -18.51 -11.89
C ASP A 10 3.94 -19.38 -12.81
N GLU A 11 2.62 -19.16 -12.84
CA GLU A 11 1.73 -19.87 -13.76
C GLU A 11 1.72 -19.17 -15.14
N PRO A 12 2.33 -19.78 -16.22
CA PRO A 12 2.52 -19.09 -17.50
C PRO A 12 1.22 -18.69 -18.19
N LYS A 13 0.15 -19.48 -18.04
CA LYS A 13 -1.15 -19.16 -18.65
C LYS A 13 -1.80 -17.96 -18.00
N LEU A 14 -1.68 -17.84 -16.67
CA LEU A 14 -2.25 -16.73 -15.93
C LEU A 14 -1.45 -15.46 -16.15
N SER A 15 -0.13 -15.52 -16.04
CA SER A 15 0.75 -14.36 -16.26
C SER A 15 0.63 -13.80 -17.68
N GLN A 16 0.56 -14.67 -18.71
CA GLN A 16 0.33 -14.27 -20.08
C GLN A 16 -1.04 -13.58 -20.27
N SER A 17 -2.11 -14.18 -19.72
CA SER A 17 -3.46 -13.61 -19.80
C SER A 17 -3.55 -12.23 -19.12
N MET A 18 -2.91 -12.08 -17.95
CA MET A 18 -2.81 -10.80 -17.26
C MET A 18 -2.03 -9.77 -18.09
N ALA A 19 -0.88 -10.18 -18.65
CA ALA A 19 -0.02 -9.30 -19.45
C ALA A 19 -0.76 -8.79 -20.69
N GLU A 20 -1.37 -9.67 -21.47
CA GLU A 20 -2.13 -9.32 -22.68
C GLU A 20 -3.28 -8.33 -22.36
N TYR A 21 -4.00 -8.61 -21.27
CA TYR A 21 -5.12 -7.74 -20.86
C TYR A 21 -4.67 -6.37 -20.36
N LEU A 22 -3.55 -6.30 -19.63
CA LEU A 22 -2.97 -5.05 -19.16
C LEU A 22 -2.37 -4.22 -20.31
N VAL A 23 -1.68 -4.84 -21.25
CA VAL A 23 -1.22 -4.16 -22.47
C VAL A 23 -2.39 -3.60 -23.26
N GLY A 24 -3.46 -4.39 -23.45
CA GLY A 24 -4.70 -3.93 -24.07
C GLY A 24 -5.41 -2.80 -23.30
N SER A 25 -5.09 -2.62 -22.02
CA SER A 25 -5.60 -1.54 -21.16
C SER A 25 -4.69 -0.31 -21.11
N GLY A 26 -3.57 -0.31 -21.84
CA GLY A 26 -2.65 0.82 -22.01
C GLY A 26 -1.46 0.86 -21.05
N TYR A 27 -1.14 -0.26 -20.40
CA TYR A 27 0.04 -0.38 -19.54
C TYR A 27 1.22 -1.01 -20.28
N ASP A 28 2.44 -0.62 -19.92
CA ASP A 28 3.62 -1.41 -20.19
C ASP A 28 3.70 -2.54 -19.14
N VAL A 29 4.10 -3.73 -19.57
CA VAL A 29 4.08 -4.90 -18.69
C VAL A 29 5.41 -5.65 -18.77
N HIS A 30 5.91 -6.06 -17.62
CA HIS A 30 6.97 -7.04 -17.51
C HIS A 30 6.53 -8.19 -16.62
N VAL A 31 6.96 -9.40 -16.92
CA VAL A 31 6.63 -10.61 -16.16
C VAL A 31 7.89 -11.20 -15.57
N VAL A 32 7.84 -11.55 -14.29
CA VAL A 32 8.87 -12.30 -13.56
C VAL A 32 8.21 -13.53 -12.96
N GLU A 33 8.80 -14.70 -13.16
CA GLU A 33 8.23 -15.99 -12.73
C GLU A 33 8.83 -16.50 -11.40
N ASN A 34 9.93 -15.90 -10.95
CA ASN A 34 10.64 -16.34 -9.74
C ASN A 34 10.78 -15.19 -8.74
N GLY A 35 10.35 -15.41 -7.51
CA GLY A 35 10.41 -14.40 -6.45
C GLY A 35 11.82 -13.91 -6.11
N SER A 36 12.86 -14.73 -6.37
CA SER A 36 14.25 -14.35 -6.12
C SER A 36 14.75 -13.21 -7.02
N ASP A 37 14.17 -13.05 -8.23
CA ASP A 37 14.63 -12.09 -9.23
C ASP A 37 13.94 -10.72 -9.08
N VAL A 38 12.88 -10.63 -8.27
CA VAL A 38 11.99 -9.46 -8.20
C VAL A 38 12.69 -8.23 -7.64
N CYS A 39 13.41 -8.38 -6.53
CA CYS A 39 13.97 -7.22 -5.82
C CYS A 39 15.02 -6.47 -6.66
N ASP A 40 15.89 -7.20 -7.35
CA ASP A 40 16.90 -6.60 -8.22
C ASP A 40 16.26 -5.97 -9.45
N TRP A 41 15.26 -6.63 -10.01
CA TRP A 41 14.53 -6.09 -11.14
C TRP A 41 13.80 -4.77 -10.77
N VAL A 42 13.14 -4.72 -9.61
CA VAL A 42 12.45 -3.52 -9.09
C VAL A 42 13.41 -2.35 -8.88
N ARG A 43 14.61 -2.61 -8.33
CA ARG A 43 15.63 -1.57 -8.13
C ARG A 43 16.09 -0.92 -9.43
N ILE A 44 16.21 -1.72 -10.49
CA ILE A 44 16.71 -1.25 -11.79
C ILE A 44 15.61 -0.51 -12.58
N ASN A 45 14.39 -1.05 -12.58
CA ASN A 45 13.35 -0.64 -13.52
C ASN A 45 12.29 0.30 -12.94
N ASN A 46 12.20 0.44 -11.60
CA ASN A 46 11.27 1.32 -10.89
C ASN A 46 9.83 1.23 -11.43
N PRO A 47 9.14 0.07 -11.32
CA PRO A 47 7.78 -0.08 -11.84
C PRO A 47 6.81 0.87 -11.12
N THR A 48 5.71 1.24 -11.81
CA THR A 48 4.62 2.03 -11.25
C THR A 48 3.77 1.23 -10.25
N LEU A 49 3.68 -0.10 -10.46
CA LEU A 49 2.93 -1.00 -9.60
C LEU A 49 3.43 -2.44 -9.78
N ILE A 50 3.34 -3.23 -8.71
CA ILE A 50 3.65 -4.66 -8.71
C ILE A 50 2.35 -5.45 -8.44
N VAL A 51 2.05 -6.41 -9.29
CA VAL A 51 1.07 -7.49 -9.03
C VAL A 51 1.88 -8.72 -8.62
N LEU A 52 1.70 -9.20 -7.39
CA LEU A 52 2.60 -10.16 -6.76
C LEU A 52 1.83 -11.37 -6.23
N ASP A 53 2.07 -12.55 -6.80
CA ASP A 53 1.56 -13.78 -6.19
C ASP A 53 2.29 -14.08 -4.88
N ILE A 54 1.56 -14.67 -3.94
CA ILE A 54 2.13 -15.17 -2.68
C ILE A 54 2.90 -16.47 -2.90
N MET A 55 2.38 -17.34 -3.75
CA MET A 55 2.89 -18.70 -3.94
C MET A 55 3.90 -18.75 -5.10
N LEU A 56 5.10 -18.24 -4.88
CA LEU A 56 6.16 -18.18 -5.91
C LEU A 56 7.28 -19.19 -5.63
N PRO A 57 7.93 -19.71 -6.67
CA PRO A 57 9.15 -20.47 -6.51
C PRO A 57 10.32 -19.56 -6.10
N GLY A 58 11.29 -20.14 -5.42
CA GLY A 58 12.48 -19.47 -4.92
C GLY A 58 12.19 -18.65 -3.67
N LYS A 59 11.57 -17.50 -3.80
CA LYS A 59 11.18 -16.63 -2.69
C LYS A 59 9.69 -16.34 -2.72
N ASP A 60 8.99 -16.63 -1.63
CA ASP A 60 7.54 -16.37 -1.52
C ASP A 60 7.21 -14.87 -1.60
N GLY A 61 5.98 -14.55 -2.06
CA GLY A 61 5.58 -13.16 -2.29
C GLY A 61 5.51 -12.32 -1.02
N VAL A 62 5.29 -12.91 0.16
CA VAL A 62 5.30 -12.18 1.44
C VAL A 62 6.71 -11.69 1.74
N SER A 63 7.69 -12.58 1.61
CA SER A 63 9.12 -12.25 1.78
C SER A 63 9.60 -11.25 0.74
N VAL A 64 9.17 -11.36 -0.52
CA VAL A 64 9.43 -10.38 -1.58
C VAL A 64 8.88 -9.01 -1.21
N CYS A 65 7.62 -8.93 -0.79
CA CYS A 65 6.97 -7.68 -0.37
C CYS A 65 7.74 -7.02 0.78
N GLN A 66 8.09 -7.79 1.80
CA GLN A 66 8.88 -7.28 2.94
C GLN A 66 10.21 -6.69 2.50
N GLU A 67 10.95 -7.38 1.62
CA GLU A 67 12.23 -6.89 1.13
C GLU A 67 12.07 -5.67 0.24
N VAL A 68 11.12 -5.64 -0.70
CA VAL A 68 10.82 -4.46 -1.51
C VAL A 68 10.55 -3.26 -0.61
N ARG A 69 9.81 -3.43 0.48
CA ARG A 69 9.50 -2.36 1.44
C ARG A 69 10.70 -1.81 2.21
N THR A 70 11.85 -2.50 2.18
CA THR A 70 13.09 -1.95 2.77
C THR A 70 13.70 -0.82 1.93
N PHE A 71 13.39 -0.76 0.63
CA PHE A 71 14.00 0.20 -0.30
C PHE A 71 13.01 0.91 -1.23
N SER A 72 11.74 0.49 -1.30
CA SER A 72 10.75 1.07 -2.22
C SER A 72 9.35 1.13 -1.60
N GLN A 73 8.60 2.20 -1.95
CA GLN A 73 7.18 2.36 -1.61
C GLN A 73 6.28 2.09 -2.84
N VAL A 74 6.81 1.47 -3.89
CA VAL A 74 6.03 1.09 -5.07
C VAL A 74 4.74 0.36 -4.66
N PRO A 75 3.57 0.71 -5.21
CA PRO A 75 2.33 0.03 -4.90
C PRO A 75 2.40 -1.46 -5.21
N ILE A 76 1.91 -2.30 -4.28
CA ILE A 76 1.87 -3.76 -4.42
C ILE A 76 0.45 -4.26 -4.22
N ILE A 77 -0.06 -4.98 -5.23
CA ILE A 77 -1.28 -5.77 -5.15
C ILE A 77 -0.88 -7.23 -4.96
N MET A 78 -1.17 -7.79 -3.79
CA MET A 78 -0.93 -9.22 -3.55
C MET A 78 -2.02 -10.07 -4.20
N VAL A 79 -1.62 -11.16 -4.86
CA VAL A 79 -2.53 -12.14 -5.45
C VAL A 79 -2.40 -13.46 -4.70
N THR A 80 -3.51 -14.15 -4.43
CA THR A 80 -3.45 -15.42 -3.69
C THR A 80 -4.62 -16.35 -4.01
N ALA A 81 -4.38 -17.66 -3.95
CA ALA A 81 -5.42 -18.68 -3.95
C ALA A 81 -6.06 -18.89 -2.56
N LYS A 82 -5.44 -18.35 -1.49
CA LYS A 82 -5.88 -18.59 -0.12
C LYS A 82 -6.98 -17.62 0.29
N THR A 83 -8.07 -18.17 0.77
CA THR A 83 -9.27 -17.44 1.24
C THR A 83 -9.30 -17.24 2.74
N GLU A 84 -8.34 -17.78 3.49
CA GLU A 84 -8.30 -17.66 4.93
C GLU A 84 -7.95 -16.22 5.35
N GLU A 85 -8.70 -15.72 6.31
CA GLU A 85 -8.57 -14.37 6.87
C GLU A 85 -7.15 -14.06 7.35
N VAL A 86 -6.44 -15.10 7.82
CA VAL A 86 -5.06 -15.02 8.32
C VAL A 86 -4.08 -14.64 7.21
N ASP A 87 -4.22 -15.18 6.00
CA ASP A 87 -3.30 -14.90 4.88
C ASP A 87 -3.49 -13.47 4.34
N ARG A 88 -4.72 -12.95 4.38
CA ARG A 88 -5.03 -11.55 4.05
C ARG A 88 -4.45 -10.59 5.09
N LEU A 89 -4.49 -10.95 6.36
CA LEU A 89 -3.89 -10.18 7.46
C LEU A 89 -2.37 -10.13 7.33
N ILE A 90 -1.72 -11.26 7.03
CA ILE A 90 -0.27 -11.31 6.81
C ILE A 90 0.13 -10.40 5.63
N GLY A 91 -0.57 -10.48 4.49
CA GLY A 91 -0.27 -9.65 3.32
C GLY A 91 -0.36 -8.15 3.61
N LEU A 92 -1.36 -7.72 4.37
CA LEU A 92 -1.52 -6.32 4.78
C LEU A 92 -0.52 -5.90 5.88
N GLU A 93 -0.15 -6.81 6.79
CA GLU A 93 0.89 -6.56 7.80
C GLU A 93 2.26 -6.33 7.17
N VAL A 94 2.57 -6.95 6.03
CA VAL A 94 3.85 -6.77 5.33
C VAL A 94 3.91 -5.52 4.44
N GLY A 95 2.80 -4.79 4.26
CA GLY A 95 2.81 -3.50 3.58
C GLY A 95 2.23 -3.51 2.16
N ALA A 96 1.46 -4.51 1.77
CA ALA A 96 0.71 -4.48 0.53
C ALA A 96 -0.35 -3.36 0.52
N ASP A 97 -0.64 -2.80 -0.66
CA ASP A 97 -1.61 -1.73 -0.86
C ASP A 97 -3.00 -2.28 -1.19
N ASP A 98 -3.07 -3.47 -1.74
CA ASP A 98 -4.30 -4.17 -2.05
C ASP A 98 -4.10 -5.69 -2.08
N TYR A 99 -5.24 -6.40 -2.12
CA TYR A 99 -5.29 -7.85 -2.07
C TYR A 99 -6.35 -8.40 -3.04
N LEU A 100 -5.98 -9.37 -3.88
CA LEU A 100 -6.85 -9.99 -4.87
C LEU A 100 -6.85 -11.51 -4.72
N CYS A 101 -8.01 -12.10 -4.48
CA CYS A 101 -8.14 -13.55 -4.30
C CYS A 101 -8.40 -14.26 -5.64
N LYS A 102 -7.67 -15.32 -5.92
CA LYS A 102 -7.95 -16.26 -7.02
C LYS A 102 -9.18 -17.14 -6.66
N PRO A 103 -10.13 -17.37 -7.60
CA PRO A 103 -10.17 -16.86 -8.96
C PRO A 103 -10.70 -15.41 -9.04
N PHE A 104 -10.11 -14.58 -9.89
CA PHE A 104 -10.52 -13.20 -10.15
C PHE A 104 -10.73 -12.96 -11.65
N SER A 105 -11.45 -11.90 -11.98
CA SER A 105 -11.54 -11.46 -13.37
C SER A 105 -10.42 -10.48 -13.72
N LEU A 106 -9.91 -10.54 -14.95
CA LEU A 106 -8.90 -9.58 -15.44
C LEU A 106 -9.43 -8.14 -15.40
N ARG A 107 -10.73 -7.96 -15.58
CA ARG A 107 -11.39 -6.66 -15.42
C ARG A 107 -11.30 -6.14 -13.99
N GLU A 108 -11.43 -7.02 -13.00
CA GLU A 108 -11.27 -6.67 -11.60
C GLU A 108 -9.81 -6.25 -11.32
N LEU A 109 -8.83 -7.03 -11.80
CA LEU A 109 -7.42 -6.70 -11.66
C LEU A 109 -7.13 -5.29 -12.20
N VAL A 110 -7.57 -4.96 -13.43
CA VAL A 110 -7.38 -3.62 -14.02
C VAL A 110 -8.07 -2.54 -13.21
N ALA A 111 -9.28 -2.77 -12.71
CA ALA A 111 -9.98 -1.80 -11.87
C ALA A 111 -9.20 -1.52 -10.58
N ARG A 112 -8.61 -2.55 -9.97
CA ARG A 112 -7.77 -2.43 -8.78
C ARG A 112 -6.46 -1.70 -9.05
N ILE A 113 -5.76 -2.05 -10.13
CA ILE A 113 -4.54 -1.34 -10.56
C ILE A 113 -4.83 0.15 -10.74
N LYS A 114 -5.89 0.51 -11.46
CA LYS A 114 -6.31 1.91 -11.64
C LYS A 114 -6.60 2.61 -10.30
N ALA A 115 -7.30 1.93 -9.40
CA ALA A 115 -7.63 2.50 -8.10
C ALA A 115 -6.39 2.70 -7.22
N VAL A 116 -5.45 1.76 -7.24
CA VAL A 116 -4.20 1.83 -6.48
C VAL A 116 -3.29 2.93 -7.03
N ILE A 117 -3.06 2.96 -8.35
CA ILE A 117 -2.24 4.00 -9.00
C ILE A 117 -2.85 5.38 -8.76
N ARG A 118 -4.17 5.55 -8.94
CA ARG A 118 -4.83 6.83 -8.69
C ARG A 118 -4.66 7.29 -7.23
N ARG A 119 -4.69 6.40 -6.26
CA ARG A 119 -4.43 6.74 -4.84
C ARG A 119 -3.00 7.21 -4.62
N HIS A 120 -2.08 6.62 -5.36
CA HIS A 120 -0.66 6.98 -5.31
C HIS A 120 -0.37 8.28 -6.06
N GLU A 121 -1.07 8.54 -7.17
CA GLU A 121 -0.91 9.76 -7.99
C GLU A 121 -1.81 10.93 -7.52
N TYR A 122 -2.83 10.66 -6.67
CA TYR A 122 -3.75 11.70 -6.23
C TYR A 122 -3.07 12.69 -5.30
N VAL A 123 -2.70 13.84 -5.86
CA VAL A 123 -2.17 15.01 -5.15
C VAL A 123 -3.27 16.07 -5.02
N PRO A 124 -4.05 16.13 -3.95
CA PRO A 124 -4.78 17.35 -3.63
C PRO A 124 -3.78 18.38 -3.11
N ASN A 125 -3.77 19.54 -3.73
CA ASN A 125 -2.89 20.67 -3.39
C ASN A 125 -3.31 21.30 -2.04
N ASN A 126 -2.86 20.73 -0.91
CA ASN A 126 -3.00 21.36 0.40
C ASN A 126 -1.90 20.85 1.34
N GLN A 127 -0.95 21.71 1.65
CA GLN A 127 -0.01 21.51 2.75
C GLN A 127 -0.77 21.57 4.08
N SER A 128 -0.82 20.45 4.80
CA SER A 128 -1.38 20.38 6.13
C SER A 128 -0.24 20.57 7.14
N HIS A 129 -0.09 21.78 7.67
CA HIS A 129 0.88 22.08 8.72
C HIS A 129 0.28 21.75 10.10
N SER A 130 0.94 20.89 10.87
CA SER A 130 0.61 20.61 12.26
C SER A 130 1.91 20.59 13.06
N ARG A 131 2.12 21.61 13.88
CA ARG A 131 3.23 21.81 14.82
C ARG A 131 4.49 20.92 14.53
N GLY A 132 5.26 21.30 13.51
CA GLY A 132 6.53 20.64 13.16
C GLY A 132 6.43 19.41 12.24
N LEU A 133 5.26 18.77 12.10
CA LEU A 133 5.03 17.71 11.11
C LEU A 133 4.60 18.31 9.77
N GLU A 134 5.32 17.98 8.72
CA GLU A 134 5.02 18.41 7.35
C GLU A 134 4.79 17.18 6.47
N MET A 135 3.72 17.19 5.69
CA MET A 135 3.41 16.13 4.73
C MET A 135 3.68 16.61 3.31
N ASP A 136 4.54 15.88 2.60
CA ASP A 136 4.76 16.06 1.16
C ASP A 136 4.03 14.96 0.39
N LYS A 137 3.00 15.37 -0.34
CA LYS A 137 2.17 14.47 -1.14
C LYS A 137 2.87 13.99 -2.40
N SER A 138 3.76 14.81 -2.97
CA SER A 138 4.44 14.49 -4.21
C SER A 138 5.40 13.31 -4.05
N SER A 139 5.97 13.16 -2.85
CA SER A 139 6.90 12.10 -2.50
C SER A 139 6.33 11.07 -1.51
N ALA A 140 5.05 11.21 -1.11
CA ALA A 140 4.42 10.42 -0.06
C ALA A 140 5.25 10.40 1.24
N ARG A 141 5.89 11.51 1.58
CA ARG A 141 6.76 11.67 2.74
C ARG A 141 6.11 12.46 3.86
N ILE A 142 6.51 12.14 5.07
CA ILE A 142 6.26 12.97 6.24
C ILE A 142 7.61 13.35 6.86
N SER A 143 7.75 14.61 7.26
CA SER A 143 8.94 15.15 7.91
C SER A 143 8.63 15.82 9.23
N PHE A 144 9.61 15.80 10.13
CA PHE A 144 9.59 16.47 11.42
C PHE A 144 11.00 16.97 11.74
N GLU A 145 11.17 18.28 11.95
CA GLU A 145 12.46 18.90 12.28
C GLU A 145 13.63 18.50 11.37
N GLY A 146 13.38 18.27 10.07
CA GLY A 146 14.38 17.92 9.07
C GLY A 146 14.59 16.42 8.85
N GLU A 147 14.13 15.57 9.76
CA GLU A 147 14.08 14.11 9.55
C GLU A 147 12.83 13.74 8.76
N SER A 148 12.93 12.75 7.87
CA SER A 148 11.79 12.35 7.03
C SER A 148 11.67 10.85 6.85
N VAL A 149 10.44 10.36 6.65
CA VAL A 149 10.14 8.95 6.36
C VAL A 149 9.08 8.85 5.28
N GLU A 150 9.21 7.84 4.43
CA GLU A 150 8.22 7.55 3.39
C GLU A 150 7.06 6.72 3.94
N LEU A 151 5.85 7.03 3.46
CA LEU A 151 4.62 6.32 3.79
C LEU A 151 4.12 5.57 2.54
N THR A 152 3.46 4.43 2.75
CA THR A 152 2.66 3.84 1.67
C THR A 152 1.45 4.74 1.37
N ALA A 153 0.84 4.60 0.20
CA ALA A 153 -0.33 5.41 -0.17
C ALA A 153 -1.47 5.32 0.86
N ILE A 154 -1.70 4.13 1.41
CA ILE A 154 -2.72 3.91 2.45
C ILE A 154 -2.35 4.61 3.76
N GLU A 155 -1.12 4.43 4.23
CA GLU A 155 -0.62 5.08 5.45
C GLU A 155 -0.69 6.60 5.31
N PHE A 156 -0.32 7.13 4.15
CA PHE A 156 -0.39 8.55 3.85
C PHE A 156 -1.82 9.07 3.91
N ASN A 157 -2.77 8.42 3.22
CA ASN A 157 -4.18 8.83 3.20
C ASN A 157 -4.82 8.79 4.58
N ILE A 158 -4.55 7.74 5.37
CA ILE A 158 -5.04 7.62 6.74
C ILE A 158 -4.47 8.76 7.61
N LEU A 159 -3.15 8.96 7.58
CA LEU A 159 -2.49 9.96 8.40
C LEU A 159 -2.91 11.38 8.00
N GLU A 160 -3.00 11.67 6.70
CA GLU A 160 -3.50 12.95 6.19
C GLU A 160 -4.90 13.27 6.69
N LYS A 161 -5.81 12.29 6.68
CA LYS A 161 -7.16 12.47 7.19
C LYS A 161 -7.17 12.82 8.67
N LEU A 162 -6.35 12.14 9.44
CA LEU A 162 -6.21 12.40 10.88
C LEU A 162 -5.63 13.78 11.14
N MET A 163 -4.57 14.17 10.41
CA MET A 163 -3.90 15.48 10.57
C MET A 163 -4.76 16.67 10.14
N ARG A 164 -5.64 16.49 9.15
CA ARG A 164 -6.57 17.56 8.72
C ARG A 164 -7.59 17.98 9.80
N GLN A 165 -7.85 17.13 10.78
CA GLN A 165 -8.81 17.40 11.85
C GLN A 165 -8.23 16.95 13.20
N PRO A 166 -7.23 17.66 13.74
CA PRO A 166 -6.61 17.35 15.01
C PRO A 166 -7.64 17.31 16.15
N GLY A 167 -7.47 16.34 17.07
CA GLY A 167 -8.36 16.12 18.19
C GLY A 167 -9.66 15.36 17.87
N ARG A 168 -10.06 15.28 16.59
CA ARG A 168 -11.23 14.50 16.18
C ARG A 168 -10.94 13.00 16.28
N ILE A 169 -11.90 12.25 16.82
CA ILE A 169 -11.87 10.79 16.86
C ILE A 169 -12.50 10.27 15.56
N PHE A 170 -11.74 9.48 14.81
CA PHE A 170 -12.19 8.76 13.63
C PHE A 170 -12.43 7.29 13.99
N ARG A 171 -13.59 6.77 13.65
CA ARG A 171 -13.90 5.36 13.81
C ARG A 171 -13.05 4.52 12.85
N ARG A 172 -12.87 3.24 13.17
CA ARG A 172 -12.12 2.34 12.29
C ARG A 172 -12.73 2.24 10.90
N ASP A 173 -14.06 2.17 10.84
CA ASP A 173 -14.81 2.13 9.57
C ASP A 173 -14.55 3.37 8.71
N ASP A 174 -14.55 4.58 9.33
CA ASP A 174 -14.28 5.85 8.62
C ASP A 174 -12.86 5.86 8.01
N LEU A 175 -11.88 5.29 8.71
CA LEU A 175 -10.50 5.19 8.24
C LEU A 175 -10.33 4.10 7.18
N MET A 176 -11.13 3.02 7.27
CA MET A 176 -11.18 1.97 6.25
C MET A 176 -11.75 2.48 4.94
N GLU A 177 -12.85 3.23 4.98
CA GLU A 177 -13.46 3.81 3.80
C GLU A 177 -12.48 4.72 3.02
N ILE A 178 -11.60 5.41 3.74
CA ILE A 178 -10.55 6.25 3.15
C ILE A 178 -9.41 5.41 2.58
N ALA A 179 -8.99 4.39 3.33
CA ALA A 179 -7.95 3.47 2.89
C ALA A 179 -8.38 2.67 1.65
N TYR A 180 -9.66 2.35 1.56
CA TYR A 180 -10.25 1.46 0.53
C TYR A 180 -11.54 2.06 -0.02
N SER A 181 -11.44 3.20 -0.72
CA SER A 181 -12.56 3.99 -1.26
C SER A 181 -13.43 3.27 -2.32
N ASP A 182 -13.24 1.98 -2.52
CA ASP A 182 -13.93 1.14 -3.50
C ASP A 182 -15.03 0.24 -2.89
N GLY A 183 -15.51 0.55 -1.66
CA GLY A 183 -16.71 -0.07 -1.06
C GLY A 183 -16.49 -1.50 -0.54
N ARG A 184 -15.25 -1.92 -0.30
CA ARG A 184 -14.98 -3.26 0.28
C ARG A 184 -15.25 -3.30 1.77
N VAL A 185 -15.93 -4.36 2.19
CA VAL A 185 -15.98 -4.76 3.59
C VAL A 185 -14.63 -5.42 3.93
N VAL A 186 -13.68 -4.64 4.43
CA VAL A 186 -12.42 -5.14 4.98
C VAL A 186 -12.52 -5.08 6.51
N ASN A 187 -11.98 -6.08 7.20
CA ASN A 187 -12.13 -6.23 8.65
C ASN A 187 -11.43 -5.09 9.42
N ASP A 188 -12.00 -4.65 10.55
CA ASP A 188 -11.51 -3.59 11.46
C ASP A 188 -10.04 -3.73 11.88
N ARG A 189 -9.52 -4.97 11.94
CA ARG A 189 -8.13 -5.28 12.28
C ARG A 189 -7.11 -4.73 11.28
N THR A 190 -7.52 -4.47 10.05
CA THR A 190 -6.65 -3.94 8.99
C THR A 190 -6.20 -2.51 9.28
N VAL A 191 -7.09 -1.66 9.83
CA VAL A 191 -6.74 -0.30 10.25
C VAL A 191 -5.70 -0.33 11.36
N ASP A 192 -5.88 -1.22 12.34
CA ASP A 192 -4.96 -1.33 13.48
C ASP A 192 -3.53 -1.66 13.03
N SER A 193 -3.37 -2.50 11.99
CA SER A 193 -2.08 -2.82 11.37
C SER A 193 -1.45 -1.60 10.69
N HIS A 194 -2.23 -0.83 9.92
CA HIS A 194 -1.73 0.42 9.33
C HIS A 194 -1.37 1.45 10.40
N MET A 195 -2.18 1.58 11.44
CA MET A 195 -1.91 2.48 12.56
C MET A 195 -0.63 2.12 13.32
N LYS A 196 -0.34 0.82 13.50
CA LYS A 196 0.92 0.34 14.08
C LYS A 196 2.13 0.74 13.23
N LYS A 197 2.04 0.60 11.90
CA LYS A 197 3.12 1.01 10.96
C LYS A 197 3.31 2.52 10.93
N ILE A 198 2.24 3.28 10.83
CA ILE A 198 2.27 4.75 10.89
C ILE A 198 2.99 5.19 12.18
N ARG A 199 2.61 4.66 13.33
CA ARG A 199 3.27 5.00 14.60
C ARG A 199 4.74 4.66 14.59
N LYS A 200 5.11 3.45 14.09
CA LYS A 200 6.52 3.05 13.98
C LYS A 200 7.33 4.05 13.14
N LYS A 201 6.78 4.49 12.01
CA LYS A 201 7.42 5.46 11.12
C LYS A 201 7.50 6.86 11.76
N LEU A 202 6.45 7.32 12.42
CA LEU A 202 6.48 8.58 13.16
C LEU A 202 7.50 8.57 14.29
N THR A 203 7.64 7.47 15.02
CA THR A 203 8.66 7.32 16.07
C THR A 203 10.09 7.37 15.52
N GLN A 204 10.32 7.01 14.25
CA GLN A 204 11.65 7.12 13.63
C GLN A 204 12.10 8.58 13.47
N ILE A 205 11.18 9.50 13.15
CA ILE A 205 11.47 10.91 12.90
C ILE A 205 11.18 11.82 14.11
N ALA A 206 10.42 11.34 15.07
CA ALA A 206 10.00 12.08 16.24
C ALA A 206 9.83 11.14 17.45
N PRO A 207 10.94 10.60 18.02
CA PRO A 207 10.90 9.56 19.05
C PRO A 207 10.20 10.02 20.35
N ASP A 208 10.28 11.31 20.67
CA ASP A 208 9.72 11.88 21.89
C ASP A 208 8.25 12.35 21.74
N HIS A 209 7.66 12.17 20.53
CA HIS A 209 6.33 12.64 20.22
C HIS A 209 5.38 11.48 19.93
N LYS A 210 4.16 11.59 20.47
CA LYS A 210 3.09 10.63 20.22
C LYS A 210 1.91 11.33 19.54
N PHE A 211 1.96 11.43 18.24
CA PHE A 211 0.94 12.13 17.44
C PHE A 211 -0.37 11.35 17.26
N VAL A 212 -0.33 10.03 17.29
CA VAL A 212 -1.49 9.18 16.99
C VAL A 212 -1.91 8.39 18.21
N HIS A 213 -3.13 8.62 18.69
CA HIS A 213 -3.69 8.03 19.89
C HIS A 213 -4.81 7.05 19.57
N SER A 214 -4.81 5.88 20.25
CA SER A 214 -5.95 4.97 20.27
C SER A 214 -6.92 5.40 21.35
N ILE A 215 -8.20 5.50 21.00
CA ILE A 215 -9.29 5.71 21.93
C ILE A 215 -10.06 4.41 22.04
N TYR A 216 -10.00 3.79 23.21
CA TYR A 216 -10.60 2.48 23.45
C TYR A 216 -12.08 2.48 23.07
N GLY A 217 -12.50 1.49 22.28
CA GLY A 217 -13.87 1.36 21.79
C GLY A 217 -14.34 2.39 20.77
N ALA A 218 -13.56 3.47 20.50
CA ALA A 218 -13.99 4.56 19.64
C ALA A 218 -13.18 4.69 18.34
N GLY A 219 -11.86 4.46 18.36
CA GLY A 219 -11.02 4.59 17.15
C GLY A 219 -9.70 5.29 17.40
N TYR A 220 -9.32 6.20 16.50
CA TYR A 220 -8.05 6.89 16.52
C TYR A 220 -8.21 8.40 16.39
N LYS A 221 -7.30 9.16 17.00
CA LYS A 221 -7.19 10.61 16.84
C LYS A 221 -5.74 11.02 16.63
N PHE A 222 -5.54 12.18 16.01
CA PHE A 222 -4.26 12.86 15.89
C PHE A 222 -4.22 14.05 16.87
N GLU A 223 -3.10 14.19 17.58
CA GLU A 223 -2.78 15.34 18.40
C GLU A 223 -1.37 15.83 18.04
N PRO A 224 -1.18 17.11 17.66
CA PRO A 224 0.10 17.68 17.28
C PRO A 224 1.05 17.84 18.45
#